data_ef475a3562ae03318c774f015942dc3a
#
_entry.id   ef475a3562ae03318c774f015942dc3a
#
_cell.length_a   1.000
_cell.length_b   1.000
_cell.length_c   1.000
_cell.angle_alpha   90.00
_cell.angle_beta   90.00
_cell.angle_gamma   90.00
#
_symmetry.space_group_name_H-M   'P 1'
#
loop_
_entity.id
_entity.type
_entity.pdbx_description
1 polymer ?
#
loop_
_entity_poly.entity_id
_entity_poly.type
_entity_poly.pdbx_seq_one_letter_code
_entity_poly.pdbx_strand_id
1 'polypeptide(L)'
;MRPLLPVFILLLLLITGCLTSRVSHVREAVEEVCREAVGDPRTDRCVVDVTGGKGKDLVLRGEVLSAETREKVVSAARRLHPSVLDSLVVLPHPGVGEKSYGLVKVSVANLRARPDHGAELVSQAVMGTPVRILKKSKDWYYIQTPDRYLAWTNASSVESLIPNGLEEWCHGARVICRELYGVVYADTLLQDRLSDLVAGAVLSGKAGNAGKERWCTVTLPDGRQGWAETALFLDYDTWIQAAEATPATLVATARKMAGIPYLWGGTSSKALDCSGFTKTVWFLNGILLERDASQQFRHGEVIDAGAEQQNLRPGDLLFFGRKEPLRIIHVGIYLGNREVIHASGQVAISSMDPRQPHFSTYLSGTYVGARRVVGMPSAFGYLPVKEHPWYQGMMETTRQAYSYGNFINPF
;
A
#
# COMPACT_ATOMS: atom_id res chain seq x y z
N MET A 1 16.25 19.93 70.87
CA MET A 1 15.74 18.98 69.85
C MET A 1 15.68 19.70 68.49
N ARG A 2 16.59 19.35 67.60
CA ARG A 2 16.62 19.93 66.24
C ARG A 2 15.87 18.92 65.28
N PRO A 3 15.07 19.37 64.32
CA PRO A 3 14.32 18.47 63.48
C PRO A 3 15.19 17.92 62.36
N LEU A 4 15.23 16.57 62.28
CA LEU A 4 15.90 15.76 61.23
C LEU A 4 15.04 15.61 59.95
N LEU A 5 14.11 16.55 59.66
CA LEU A 5 13.11 16.36 58.59
C LEU A 5 13.50 16.80 57.18
N PRO A 6 14.51 17.66 56.88
CA PRO A 6 14.73 18.10 55.50
C PRO A 6 15.62 17.15 54.65
N VAL A 7 16.41 16.25 55.26
CA VAL A 7 17.36 15.40 54.52
C VAL A 7 16.67 14.28 53.78
N PHE A 8 15.58 13.73 54.33
CA PHE A 8 14.82 12.64 53.68
C PHE A 8 14.03 13.09 52.45
N ILE A 9 13.51 14.32 52.42
CA ILE A 9 12.76 14.87 51.29
C ILE A 9 13.70 15.19 50.12
N LEU A 10 14.91 15.67 50.38
CA LEU A 10 15.89 15.96 49.33
C LEU A 10 16.44 14.70 48.68
N LEU A 11 16.61 13.59 49.45
CA LEU A 11 17.04 12.30 48.91
C LEU A 11 15.95 11.66 48.04
N LEU A 12 14.68 11.81 48.41
CA LEU A 12 13.54 11.31 47.60
C LEU A 12 13.41 12.06 46.27
N LEU A 13 13.64 13.38 46.24
CA LEU A 13 13.60 14.20 45.01
C LEU A 13 14.78 13.90 44.08
N LEU A 14 15.98 13.61 44.63
CA LEU A 14 17.14 13.21 43.81
C LEU A 14 16.96 11.83 43.17
N ILE A 15 16.34 10.87 43.88
CA ILE A 15 16.08 9.53 43.35
C ILE A 15 14.98 9.55 42.31
N THR A 16 13.93 10.35 42.48
CA THR A 16 12.88 10.52 41.44
C THR A 16 13.38 11.26 40.21
N GLY A 17 14.23 12.27 40.34
CA GLY A 17 14.85 12.99 39.23
C GLY A 17 15.82 12.13 38.43
N CYS A 18 16.58 11.26 39.04
CA CYS A 18 17.52 10.36 38.39
C CYS A 18 16.80 9.21 37.62
N LEU A 19 15.67 8.73 38.11
CA LEU A 19 14.88 7.67 37.47
C LEU A 19 14.07 8.18 36.28
N THR A 20 13.50 9.36 36.36
CA THR A 20 12.83 10.03 35.21
C THR A 20 13.83 10.32 34.09
N SER A 21 15.06 10.72 34.43
CA SER A 21 16.16 10.94 33.49
C SER A 21 16.57 9.65 32.77
N ARG A 22 16.64 8.50 33.44
CA ARG A 22 17.03 7.22 32.81
C ARG A 22 15.97 6.69 31.85
N VAL A 23 14.70 6.73 32.21
CA VAL A 23 13.60 6.33 31.32
C VAL A 23 13.55 7.21 30.08
N SER A 24 13.76 8.54 30.24
CA SER A 24 13.76 9.46 29.09
C SER A 24 14.91 9.17 28.12
N HIS A 25 16.12 8.91 28.61
CA HIS A 25 17.26 8.59 27.72
C HIS A 25 17.05 7.29 26.94
N VAL A 26 16.51 6.24 27.57
CA VAL A 26 16.20 4.98 26.87
C VAL A 26 15.08 5.23 25.84
N ARG A 27 14.05 6.01 26.20
CA ARG A 27 12.96 6.36 25.27
C ARG A 27 13.48 7.12 24.06
N GLU A 28 14.28 8.15 24.25
CA GLU A 28 14.91 8.93 23.17
C GLU A 28 15.73 8.05 22.22
N ALA A 29 16.56 7.16 22.76
CA ALA A 29 17.35 6.22 21.96
C ALA A 29 16.48 5.22 21.18
N VAL A 30 15.39 4.74 21.77
CA VAL A 30 14.43 3.86 21.10
C VAL A 30 13.66 4.59 20.02
N GLU A 31 13.21 5.82 20.28
CA GLU A 31 12.52 6.67 19.30
C GLU A 31 13.43 7.01 18.11
N GLU A 32 14.72 7.25 18.36
CA GLU A 32 15.70 7.49 17.30
C GLU A 32 15.85 6.25 16.40
N VAL A 33 16.07 5.08 17.00
CA VAL A 33 16.18 3.81 16.26
C VAL A 33 14.90 3.51 15.48
N CYS A 34 13.72 3.75 16.08
CA CYS A 34 12.46 3.57 15.34
C CYS A 34 12.34 4.53 14.16
N ARG A 35 12.77 5.78 14.33
CA ARG A 35 12.77 6.80 13.24
C ARG A 35 13.71 6.43 12.10
N GLU A 36 14.91 5.91 12.44
CA GLU A 36 15.88 5.46 11.45
C GLU A 36 15.44 4.16 10.74
N ALA A 37 14.85 3.21 11.49
CA ALA A 37 14.40 1.93 10.95
C ALA A 37 13.16 2.06 10.08
N VAL A 38 12.26 3.00 10.39
CA VAL A 38 11.00 3.22 9.67
C VAL A 38 11.17 4.38 8.68
N GLY A 39 11.54 4.05 7.45
CA GLY A 39 11.66 5.06 6.39
C GLY A 39 10.32 5.70 6.01
N ASP A 40 9.22 4.94 6.10
CA ASP A 40 7.87 5.41 5.86
C ASP A 40 6.86 4.66 6.76
N PRO A 41 6.16 5.34 7.70
CA PRO A 41 5.22 4.70 8.61
C PRO A 41 3.96 4.14 7.92
N ARG A 42 3.75 4.43 6.65
CA ARG A 42 2.66 3.86 5.84
C ARG A 42 2.99 2.45 5.34
N THR A 43 4.27 2.08 5.29
CA THR A 43 4.76 0.79 4.76
C THR A 43 5.58 0.00 5.75
N ASP A 44 5.96 0.61 6.87
CA ASP A 44 6.71 -0.04 7.94
C ASP A 44 6.18 0.38 9.33
N ARG A 45 6.56 -0.35 10.38
CA ARG A 45 6.05 -0.12 11.72
C ARG A 45 7.09 -0.37 12.80
N CYS A 46 7.34 0.66 13.62
CA CYS A 46 8.02 0.60 14.88
C CYS A 46 7.28 1.50 15.89
N VAL A 47 6.46 0.91 16.72
CA VAL A 47 5.74 1.62 17.79
C VAL A 47 6.14 0.99 19.11
N VAL A 48 6.96 1.68 19.87
CA VAL A 48 7.55 1.17 21.11
C VAL A 48 7.34 2.18 22.23
N ASP A 49 6.81 1.71 23.34
CA ASP A 49 6.73 2.45 24.59
C ASP A 49 7.73 1.87 25.58
N VAL A 50 8.40 2.76 26.31
CA VAL A 50 9.36 2.44 27.37
C VAL A 50 8.68 2.71 28.71
N THR A 51 8.36 1.64 29.42
CA THR A 51 7.72 1.72 30.73
C THR A 51 8.64 1.20 31.82
N GLY A 52 8.52 1.74 33.01
CA GLY A 52 9.26 1.32 34.19
C GLY A 52 9.13 2.36 35.28
N GLY A 53 9.44 2.01 36.52
CA GLY A 53 9.36 2.96 37.62
C GLY A 53 9.93 2.41 38.90
N LYS A 54 10.44 3.32 39.81
CA LYS A 54 10.93 3.12 41.16
C LYS A 54 11.47 1.71 41.47
N GLY A 55 12.71 1.44 41.01
CA GLY A 55 13.42 0.19 41.33
C GLY A 55 12.96 -1.05 40.57
N LYS A 56 12.16 -0.88 39.48
CA LYS A 56 11.77 -1.96 38.59
C LYS A 56 12.54 -1.88 37.28
N ASP A 57 12.71 -3.05 36.64
CA ASP A 57 13.30 -3.13 35.30
C ASP A 57 12.51 -2.30 34.30
N LEU A 58 13.21 -1.72 33.31
CA LEU A 58 12.57 -1.08 32.18
C LEU A 58 12.00 -2.15 31.23
N VAL A 59 10.82 -1.92 30.72
CA VAL A 59 10.13 -2.81 29.79
C VAL A 59 9.87 -2.10 28.49
N LEU A 60 10.33 -2.67 27.39
CA LEU A 60 9.93 -2.27 26.02
C LEU A 60 8.64 -2.99 25.67
N ARG A 61 7.59 -2.24 25.37
CA ARG A 61 6.30 -2.75 24.93
C ARG A 61 5.92 -2.13 23.60
N GLY A 62 5.30 -2.90 22.75
CA GLY A 62 4.85 -2.40 21.47
C GLY A 62 4.98 -3.41 20.35
N GLU A 63 5.02 -2.89 19.11
CA GLU A 63 5.01 -3.74 17.92
C GLU A 63 5.94 -3.18 16.84
N VAL A 64 6.61 -4.11 16.17
CA VAL A 64 7.50 -3.84 15.02
C VAL A 64 7.14 -4.76 13.87
N LEU A 65 7.48 -4.36 12.64
CA LEU A 65 7.15 -5.18 11.47
C LEU A 65 8.20 -6.27 11.19
N SER A 66 9.47 -6.08 11.63
CA SER A 66 10.55 -7.01 11.38
C SER A 66 11.33 -7.40 12.64
N ALA A 67 11.91 -8.61 12.62
CA ALA A 67 12.83 -9.07 13.69
C ALA A 67 14.09 -8.19 13.75
N GLU A 68 14.59 -7.72 12.60
CA GLU A 68 15.76 -6.85 12.53
C GLU A 68 15.51 -5.52 13.27
N THR A 69 14.36 -4.89 13.05
CA THR A 69 13.95 -3.67 13.77
C THR A 69 13.87 -3.94 15.28
N ARG A 70 13.28 -5.09 15.71
CA ARG A 70 13.26 -5.47 17.11
C ARG A 70 14.66 -5.55 17.71
N GLU A 71 15.59 -6.23 17.04
CA GLU A 71 16.97 -6.38 17.50
C GLU A 71 17.69 -5.04 17.64
N LYS A 72 17.53 -4.13 16.67
CA LYS A 72 18.08 -2.77 16.73
C LYS A 72 17.56 -2.00 17.93
N VAL A 73 16.24 -2.01 18.16
CA VAL A 73 15.58 -1.35 19.28
C VAL A 73 16.06 -1.91 20.63
N VAL A 74 16.03 -3.24 20.78
CA VAL A 74 16.45 -3.90 22.02
C VAL A 74 17.93 -3.64 22.33
N SER A 75 18.79 -3.71 21.31
CA SER A 75 20.22 -3.44 21.45
C SER A 75 20.49 -1.99 21.87
N ALA A 76 19.78 -1.02 21.29
CA ALA A 76 19.91 0.38 21.68
C ALA A 76 19.49 0.63 23.12
N ALA A 77 18.37 0.05 23.53
CA ALA A 77 17.88 0.16 24.90
C ALA A 77 18.85 -0.50 25.93
N ARG A 78 19.36 -1.69 25.62
CA ARG A 78 20.30 -2.44 26.49
C ARG A 78 21.67 -1.79 26.64
N ARG A 79 22.12 -1.01 25.65
CA ARG A 79 23.35 -0.21 25.79
C ARG A 79 23.25 0.82 26.93
N LEU A 80 22.05 1.36 27.16
CA LEU A 80 21.79 2.36 28.20
C LEU A 80 21.32 1.71 29.53
N HIS A 81 20.62 0.58 29.43
CA HIS A 81 20.08 -0.14 30.58
C HIS A 81 20.11 -1.66 30.33
N PRO A 82 21.16 -2.38 30.76
CA PRO A 82 21.36 -3.80 30.43
C PRO A 82 20.22 -4.74 30.86
N SER A 83 19.47 -4.40 31.92
CA SER A 83 18.36 -5.22 32.45
C SER A 83 17.00 -4.87 31.79
N VAL A 84 16.98 -4.20 30.64
CA VAL A 84 15.74 -3.94 29.89
C VAL A 84 15.07 -5.26 29.50
N LEU A 85 13.80 -5.38 29.84
CA LEU A 85 12.95 -6.51 29.47
C LEU A 85 12.31 -6.22 28.08
N ASP A 86 12.47 -7.17 27.19
CA ASP A 86 11.91 -7.13 25.85
C ASP A 86 10.52 -7.80 25.84
N SER A 87 9.48 -7.01 25.61
CA SER A 87 8.09 -7.44 25.40
C SER A 87 7.55 -6.90 24.06
N LEU A 88 8.44 -6.72 23.08
CA LEU A 88 8.06 -6.30 21.73
C LEU A 88 7.46 -7.47 20.94
N VAL A 89 6.41 -7.18 20.20
CA VAL A 89 5.77 -8.13 19.29
C VAL A 89 6.24 -7.85 17.87
N VAL A 90 6.79 -8.87 17.22
CA VAL A 90 7.02 -8.83 15.76
C VAL A 90 5.73 -9.25 15.07
N LEU A 91 5.24 -8.41 14.15
CA LEU A 91 4.04 -8.70 13.38
C LEU A 91 4.30 -9.77 12.29
N PRO A 92 3.36 -10.70 12.02
CA PRO A 92 1.99 -10.76 12.54
C PRO A 92 1.92 -11.06 14.04
N HIS A 93 0.97 -10.39 14.72
CA HIS A 93 0.70 -10.63 16.14
C HIS A 93 0.29 -12.10 16.35
N PRO A 94 0.78 -12.81 17.40
CA PRO A 94 0.45 -14.22 17.65
C PRO A 94 -1.06 -14.54 17.66
N GLY A 95 -1.90 -13.58 18.06
CA GLY A 95 -3.36 -13.70 18.05
C GLY A 95 -4.00 -13.78 16.64
N VAL A 96 -3.23 -13.60 15.57
CA VAL A 96 -3.70 -13.86 14.21
C VAL A 96 -3.83 -15.35 13.95
N GLY A 97 -2.95 -16.17 14.56
CA GLY A 97 -2.90 -17.62 14.35
C GLY A 97 -2.36 -17.99 12.96
N GLU A 98 -2.70 -19.17 12.48
CA GLU A 98 -2.18 -19.73 11.22
C GLU A 98 -2.68 -19.01 9.96
N LYS A 99 -3.88 -18.39 10.03
CA LYS A 99 -4.48 -17.67 8.90
C LYS A 99 -3.93 -16.23 8.81
N SER A 100 -2.64 -16.12 8.53
CA SER A 100 -1.92 -14.84 8.46
C SER A 100 -1.92 -14.19 7.08
N TYR A 101 -2.56 -14.81 6.10
CA TYR A 101 -2.80 -14.25 4.78
C TYR A 101 -4.30 -14.17 4.48
N GLY A 102 -4.66 -13.55 3.37
CA GLY A 102 -6.04 -13.51 2.92
C GLY A 102 -6.16 -12.96 1.50
N LEU A 103 -7.36 -13.09 0.97
CA LEU A 103 -7.78 -12.49 -0.28
C LEU A 103 -8.93 -11.52 -0.04
N VAL A 104 -8.89 -10.37 -0.66
CA VAL A 104 -10.04 -9.48 -0.70
C VAL A 104 -11.19 -10.19 -1.41
N LYS A 105 -12.35 -10.34 -0.73
CA LYS A 105 -13.51 -11.09 -1.25
C LYS A 105 -14.70 -10.25 -1.67
N VAL A 106 -14.67 -8.96 -1.37
CA VAL A 106 -15.64 -7.98 -1.87
C VAL A 106 -15.07 -7.27 -3.10
N SER A 107 -15.92 -6.68 -3.94
CA SER A 107 -15.44 -6.00 -5.15
C SER A 107 -14.35 -4.95 -4.85
N VAL A 108 -14.55 -4.19 -3.77
CA VAL A 108 -13.60 -3.18 -3.28
C VAL A 108 -13.62 -3.16 -1.74
N ALA A 109 -12.52 -3.52 -1.10
CA ALA A 109 -12.33 -3.37 0.33
C ALA A 109 -11.80 -1.96 0.66
N ASN A 110 -12.45 -1.28 1.59
CA ASN A 110 -11.98 0.01 2.08
C ASN A 110 -10.87 -0.18 3.13
N LEU A 111 -9.76 0.51 2.94
CA LEU A 111 -8.61 0.51 3.82
C LEU A 111 -8.55 1.83 4.60
N ARG A 112 -8.57 1.75 5.92
CA ARG A 112 -8.72 2.90 6.80
C ARG A 112 -7.51 3.09 7.72
N ALA A 113 -7.29 4.34 8.13
CA ALA A 113 -6.22 4.70 9.05
C ALA A 113 -6.38 4.08 10.45
N ARG A 114 -7.62 3.81 10.89
CA ARG A 114 -7.96 3.21 12.18
C ARG A 114 -9.09 2.18 12.02
N PRO A 115 -9.26 1.23 12.96
CA PRO A 115 -10.32 0.22 12.93
C PRO A 115 -11.70 0.83 13.28
N ASP A 116 -12.19 1.71 12.43
CA ASP A 116 -13.43 2.44 12.59
C ASP A 116 -13.99 2.83 11.23
N HIS A 117 -15.32 2.70 11.02
CA HIS A 117 -16.00 3.05 9.78
C HIS A 117 -15.94 4.55 9.46
N GLY A 118 -15.86 5.42 10.48
CA GLY A 118 -15.71 6.87 10.33
C GLY A 118 -14.26 7.34 10.17
N ALA A 119 -13.26 6.42 10.27
CA ALA A 119 -11.88 6.78 10.07
C ALA A 119 -11.57 7.13 8.61
N GLU A 120 -10.52 7.91 8.41
CA GLU A 120 -10.02 8.30 7.08
C GLU A 120 -9.84 7.07 6.17
N LEU A 121 -10.38 7.13 4.96
CA LEU A 121 -10.08 6.21 3.89
C LEU A 121 -8.70 6.53 3.34
N VAL A 122 -7.75 5.63 3.50
CA VAL A 122 -6.35 5.84 3.07
C VAL A 122 -6.00 5.10 1.78
N SER A 123 -6.71 4.00 1.50
CA SER A 123 -6.57 3.22 0.28
C SER A 123 -7.78 2.31 0.06
N GLN A 124 -7.77 1.58 -1.04
CA GLN A 124 -8.69 0.47 -1.32
C GLN A 124 -7.90 -0.72 -1.85
N ALA A 125 -8.49 -1.93 -1.77
CA ALA A 125 -7.98 -3.13 -2.43
C ALA A 125 -9.13 -3.82 -3.16
N VAL A 126 -8.90 -4.21 -4.42
CA VAL A 126 -9.91 -4.84 -5.26
C VAL A 126 -9.97 -6.35 -5.00
N MET A 127 -11.07 -7.00 -5.39
CA MET A 127 -11.29 -8.45 -5.23
C MET A 127 -10.11 -9.26 -5.77
N GLY A 128 -9.69 -10.29 -5.01
CA GLY A 128 -8.55 -11.15 -5.35
C GLY A 128 -7.19 -10.53 -5.02
N THR A 129 -7.11 -9.31 -4.48
CA THR A 129 -5.84 -8.78 -3.96
C THR A 129 -5.37 -9.62 -2.77
N PRO A 130 -4.17 -10.25 -2.83
CA PRO A 130 -3.60 -10.93 -1.68
C PRO A 130 -3.19 -9.92 -0.61
N VAL A 131 -3.40 -10.25 0.65
CA VAL A 131 -3.03 -9.39 1.79
C VAL A 131 -2.39 -10.23 2.90
N ARG A 132 -1.48 -9.64 3.65
CA ARG A 132 -0.95 -10.21 4.89
C ARG A 132 -1.74 -9.64 6.06
N ILE A 133 -2.28 -10.51 6.92
CA ILE A 133 -3.03 -10.12 8.12
C ILE A 133 -2.03 -10.00 9.26
N LEU A 134 -1.81 -8.80 9.73
CA LEU A 134 -0.81 -8.49 10.75
C LEU A 134 -1.38 -8.48 12.16
N LYS A 135 -2.67 -8.11 12.32
CA LYS A 135 -3.32 -7.97 13.62
C LYS A 135 -4.83 -8.05 13.50
N LYS A 136 -5.50 -8.55 14.53
CA LYS A 136 -6.96 -8.57 14.66
C LYS A 136 -7.39 -7.64 15.81
N SER A 137 -8.45 -6.87 15.57
CA SER A 137 -9.08 -6.03 16.59
C SER A 137 -10.58 -6.01 16.37
N LYS A 138 -11.34 -6.74 17.18
CA LYS A 138 -12.78 -6.97 16.97
C LYS A 138 -13.03 -7.44 15.52
N ASP A 139 -13.88 -6.74 14.78
CA ASP A 139 -14.26 -7.02 13.38
C ASP A 139 -13.30 -6.39 12.36
N TRP A 140 -12.08 -6.07 12.74
CA TRP A 140 -11.08 -5.42 11.90
C TRP A 140 -9.80 -6.21 11.81
N TYR A 141 -9.20 -6.22 10.60
CA TYR A 141 -7.85 -6.68 10.35
C TYR A 141 -6.93 -5.50 10.05
N TYR A 142 -5.78 -5.45 10.70
CA TYR A 142 -4.65 -4.63 10.27
C TYR A 142 -3.89 -5.46 9.25
N ILE A 143 -3.81 -4.94 8.03
CA ILE A 143 -3.26 -5.69 6.89
C ILE A 143 -2.12 -4.94 6.23
N GLN A 144 -1.31 -5.68 5.50
CA GLN A 144 -0.37 -5.16 4.52
C GLN A 144 -0.82 -5.60 3.13
N THR A 145 -0.85 -4.66 2.18
CA THR A 145 -1.14 -4.90 0.76
C THR A 145 0.16 -5.18 -0.02
N PRO A 146 0.10 -5.67 -1.28
CA PRO A 146 1.30 -5.97 -2.06
C PRO A 146 2.24 -4.78 -2.28
N ASP A 147 1.72 -3.57 -2.37
CA ASP A 147 2.49 -2.32 -2.37
C ASP A 147 3.02 -1.94 -0.98
N ARG A 148 2.99 -2.88 -0.03
CA ARG A 148 3.44 -2.77 1.36
C ARG A 148 2.64 -1.83 2.25
N TYR A 149 1.59 -1.21 1.75
CA TYR A 149 0.78 -0.26 2.50
C TYR A 149 0.10 -0.92 3.71
N LEU A 150 0.16 -0.27 4.86
CA LEU A 150 -0.37 -0.74 6.14
C LEU A 150 -1.68 0.00 6.46
N ALA A 151 -2.76 -0.73 6.61
CA ALA A 151 -4.05 -0.13 6.94
C ALA A 151 -5.01 -1.12 7.61
N TRP A 152 -6.12 -0.61 8.11
CA TRP A 152 -7.20 -1.39 8.69
C TRP A 152 -8.30 -1.63 7.66
N THR A 153 -8.80 -2.87 7.58
CA THR A 153 -9.99 -3.21 6.81
C THR A 153 -10.97 -4.01 7.65
N ASN A 154 -12.26 -3.94 7.32
CA ASN A 154 -13.24 -4.79 7.98
C ASN A 154 -12.98 -6.27 7.66
N ALA A 155 -13.02 -7.14 8.66
CA ALA A 155 -12.73 -8.57 8.51
C ALA A 155 -13.68 -9.26 7.52
N SER A 156 -14.92 -8.78 7.40
CA SER A 156 -15.89 -9.31 6.42
C SER A 156 -15.47 -9.07 4.96
N SER A 157 -14.51 -8.18 4.70
CA SER A 157 -14.01 -7.88 3.35
C SER A 157 -12.90 -8.82 2.88
N VAL A 158 -12.39 -9.68 3.79
CA VAL A 158 -11.24 -10.55 3.52
C VAL A 158 -11.57 -11.99 3.84
N GLU A 159 -11.28 -12.90 2.93
CA GLU A 159 -11.23 -14.33 3.21
C GLU A 159 -9.84 -14.67 3.75
N SER A 160 -9.79 -15.08 5.02
CA SER A 160 -8.52 -15.37 5.70
C SER A 160 -8.03 -16.78 5.39
N LEU A 161 -6.77 -16.91 4.99
CA LEU A 161 -6.15 -18.14 4.50
C LEU A 161 -4.88 -18.46 5.30
N ILE A 162 -4.59 -19.74 5.43
CA ILE A 162 -3.24 -20.21 5.76
C ILE A 162 -2.32 -19.96 4.55
N PRO A 163 -0.99 -19.89 4.72
CA PRO A 163 -0.05 -19.68 3.60
C PRO A 163 -0.28 -20.62 2.41
N ASN A 164 -0.43 -21.93 2.67
CA ASN A 164 -0.67 -22.93 1.62
C ASN A 164 -1.98 -22.66 0.84
N GLY A 165 -3.04 -22.20 1.49
CA GLY A 165 -4.30 -21.88 0.80
C GLY A 165 -4.18 -20.70 -0.16
N LEU A 166 -3.33 -19.72 0.16
CA LEU A 166 -3.01 -18.64 -0.78
C LEU A 166 -2.11 -19.15 -1.92
N GLU A 167 -1.14 -20.01 -1.62
CA GLU A 167 -0.29 -20.66 -2.62
C GLU A 167 -1.13 -21.47 -3.63
N GLU A 168 -2.03 -22.32 -3.14
CA GLU A 168 -2.96 -23.10 -3.97
C GLU A 168 -3.81 -22.20 -4.87
N TRP A 169 -4.33 -21.10 -4.34
CA TRP A 169 -5.10 -20.13 -5.13
C TRP A 169 -4.23 -19.47 -6.21
N CYS A 170 -2.97 -19.13 -5.90
CA CYS A 170 -2.05 -18.53 -6.86
C CYS A 170 -1.66 -19.47 -8.00
N HIS A 171 -1.55 -20.77 -7.74
CA HIS A 171 -1.24 -21.79 -8.76
C HIS A 171 -2.49 -22.29 -9.51
N GLY A 172 -3.68 -21.98 -9.01
CA GLY A 172 -4.94 -22.30 -9.68
C GLY A 172 -5.17 -21.46 -10.94
N ALA A 173 -6.08 -21.95 -11.81
CA ALA A 173 -6.52 -21.16 -12.94
C ALA A 173 -7.25 -19.89 -12.44
N ARG A 174 -6.85 -18.73 -12.93
CA ARG A 174 -7.39 -17.42 -12.54
C ARG A 174 -7.73 -16.58 -13.76
N VAL A 175 -8.67 -15.68 -13.57
CA VAL A 175 -9.04 -14.65 -14.54
C VAL A 175 -8.90 -13.27 -13.91
N ILE A 176 -8.54 -12.26 -14.73
CA ILE A 176 -8.51 -10.86 -14.32
C ILE A 176 -9.56 -10.07 -15.07
N CYS A 177 -10.32 -9.24 -14.33
CA CYS A 177 -11.28 -8.32 -14.93
C CYS A 177 -10.55 -7.15 -15.59
N ARG A 178 -10.74 -6.99 -16.91
CA ARG A 178 -10.15 -5.91 -17.72
C ARG A 178 -11.08 -4.72 -17.94
N GLU A 179 -12.38 -4.91 -17.64
CA GLU A 179 -13.39 -3.88 -17.82
C GLU A 179 -13.58 -3.06 -16.54
N LEU A 180 -13.94 -1.78 -16.68
CA LEU A 180 -14.09 -0.87 -15.55
C LEU A 180 -15.19 -1.32 -14.58
N TYR A 181 -16.19 -2.03 -15.09
CA TYR A 181 -17.32 -2.56 -14.33
C TYR A 181 -17.81 -3.88 -14.91
N GLY A 182 -18.20 -4.79 -14.04
CA GLY A 182 -18.86 -6.05 -14.38
C GLY A 182 -19.72 -6.57 -13.24
N VAL A 183 -20.37 -7.71 -13.46
CA VAL A 183 -21.24 -8.37 -12.48
C VAL A 183 -21.01 -9.88 -12.53
N VAL A 184 -21.00 -10.52 -11.36
CA VAL A 184 -21.10 -11.95 -11.19
C VAL A 184 -22.53 -12.26 -10.70
N TYR A 185 -23.23 -13.15 -11.38
CA TYR A 185 -24.58 -13.59 -11.07
C TYR A 185 -24.58 -14.98 -10.42
N ALA A 186 -25.57 -15.25 -9.59
CA ALA A 186 -25.71 -16.56 -8.92
C ALA A 186 -26.06 -17.68 -9.91
N ASP A 187 -26.78 -17.34 -10.96
CA ASP A 187 -27.32 -18.27 -11.93
C ASP A 187 -27.32 -17.71 -13.36
N THR A 188 -27.69 -18.55 -14.32
CA THR A 188 -27.79 -18.18 -15.73
C THR A 188 -29.04 -17.37 -16.09
N LEU A 189 -29.98 -17.20 -15.16
CA LEU A 189 -31.16 -16.34 -15.33
C LEU A 189 -30.80 -14.87 -15.10
N LEU A 190 -29.61 -14.59 -14.52
CA LEU A 190 -29.03 -13.27 -14.27
C LEU A 190 -29.90 -12.37 -13.39
N GLN A 191 -30.69 -12.96 -12.51
CA GLN A 191 -31.58 -12.24 -11.62
C GLN A 191 -30.85 -11.86 -10.32
N ASP A 192 -30.15 -12.83 -9.73
CA ASP A 192 -29.48 -12.64 -8.45
C ASP A 192 -27.99 -12.31 -8.64
N ARG A 193 -27.59 -11.11 -8.18
CA ARG A 193 -26.19 -10.68 -8.22
C ARG A 193 -25.44 -11.20 -6.99
N LEU A 194 -24.32 -11.91 -7.21
CA LEU A 194 -23.39 -12.30 -6.14
C LEU A 194 -22.44 -11.16 -5.77
N SER A 195 -21.93 -10.48 -6.78
CA SER A 195 -21.00 -9.36 -6.62
C SER A 195 -20.94 -8.50 -7.88
N ASP A 196 -20.58 -7.25 -7.73
CA ASP A 196 -20.04 -6.47 -8.83
C ASP A 196 -18.52 -6.69 -8.95
N LEU A 197 -17.95 -6.30 -10.08
CA LEU A 197 -16.53 -6.37 -10.40
C LEU A 197 -16.01 -5.00 -10.82
N VAL A 198 -14.75 -4.78 -10.60
CA VAL A 198 -13.98 -3.61 -11.01
C VAL A 198 -12.72 -4.03 -11.77
N ALA A 199 -12.14 -3.13 -12.54
CA ALA A 199 -10.90 -3.39 -13.25
C ALA A 199 -9.79 -3.86 -12.28
N GLY A 200 -9.09 -4.92 -12.66
CA GLY A 200 -8.03 -5.52 -11.86
C GLY A 200 -8.51 -6.55 -10.82
N ALA A 201 -9.82 -6.80 -10.69
CA ALA A 201 -10.33 -7.90 -9.86
C ALA A 201 -9.87 -9.25 -10.41
N VAL A 202 -9.38 -10.12 -9.51
CA VAL A 202 -8.88 -11.47 -9.85
C VAL A 202 -9.77 -12.53 -9.18
N LEU A 203 -10.23 -13.49 -9.97
CA LEU A 203 -11.08 -14.60 -9.52
C LEU A 203 -10.51 -15.93 -9.97
N SER A 204 -10.92 -17.03 -9.30
CA SER A 204 -10.63 -18.36 -9.80
C SER A 204 -11.55 -18.70 -10.98
N GLY A 205 -10.97 -19.27 -12.04
CA GLY A 205 -11.71 -19.61 -13.26
C GLY A 205 -10.83 -19.59 -14.50
N LYS A 206 -11.45 -19.83 -15.65
CA LYS A 206 -10.82 -19.71 -16.96
C LYS A 206 -11.64 -18.76 -17.81
N ALA A 207 -10.98 -17.85 -18.49
CA ALA A 207 -11.63 -17.04 -19.49
C ALA A 207 -12.03 -17.98 -20.64
N GLY A 208 -13.32 -18.11 -20.89
CA GLY A 208 -13.82 -18.83 -22.06
C GLY A 208 -13.45 -18.08 -23.36
N ASN A 209 -13.76 -18.67 -24.49
CA ASN A 209 -13.60 -17.99 -25.76
C ASN A 209 -14.72 -16.96 -25.95
N ALA A 210 -14.45 -15.69 -25.71
CA ALA A 210 -15.41 -14.59 -25.82
C ALA A 210 -16.08 -14.46 -27.21
N GLY A 211 -15.48 -15.05 -28.25
CA GLY A 211 -16.09 -15.12 -29.60
C GLY A 211 -17.10 -16.27 -29.75
N LYS A 212 -17.13 -17.25 -28.82
CA LYS A 212 -17.99 -18.43 -28.86
C LYS A 212 -18.90 -18.56 -27.65
N GLU A 213 -18.41 -18.15 -26.48
CA GLU A 213 -19.08 -18.34 -25.20
C GLU A 213 -19.34 -16.97 -24.55
N ARG A 214 -20.61 -16.59 -24.45
CA ARG A 214 -20.99 -15.32 -23.82
C ARG A 214 -20.73 -15.31 -22.31
N TRP A 215 -20.88 -16.45 -21.65
CA TRP A 215 -20.81 -16.61 -20.21
C TRP A 215 -19.73 -17.60 -19.80
N CYS A 216 -19.03 -17.30 -18.74
CA CYS A 216 -18.12 -18.22 -18.07
C CYS A 216 -18.45 -18.32 -16.59
N THR A 217 -18.06 -19.45 -15.99
CA THR A 217 -18.17 -19.67 -14.56
C THR A 217 -16.91 -19.18 -13.87
N VAL A 218 -17.08 -18.42 -12.79
CA VAL A 218 -15.99 -17.93 -11.94
C VAL A 218 -16.29 -18.25 -10.47
N THR A 219 -15.24 -18.38 -9.68
CA THR A 219 -15.33 -18.58 -8.23
C THR A 219 -14.72 -17.39 -7.52
N LEU A 220 -15.50 -16.77 -6.63
CA LEU A 220 -15.07 -15.66 -5.79
C LEU A 220 -14.06 -16.16 -4.74
N PRO A 221 -13.23 -15.27 -4.13
CA PRO A 221 -12.26 -15.68 -3.10
C PRO A 221 -12.83 -16.41 -1.88
N ASP A 222 -14.12 -16.23 -1.59
CA ASP A 222 -14.84 -16.93 -0.51
C ASP A 222 -15.49 -18.25 -0.91
N GLY A 223 -15.21 -18.74 -2.15
CA GLY A 223 -15.68 -20.02 -2.66
C GLY A 223 -17.06 -20.00 -3.32
N ARG A 224 -17.81 -18.87 -3.28
CA ARG A 224 -19.07 -18.75 -4.02
C ARG A 224 -18.81 -18.80 -5.52
N GLN A 225 -19.56 -19.63 -6.22
CA GLN A 225 -19.50 -19.74 -7.68
C GLN A 225 -20.60 -18.94 -8.34
N GLY A 226 -20.30 -18.39 -9.51
CA GLY A 226 -21.27 -17.62 -10.27
C GLY A 226 -20.90 -17.49 -11.74
N TRP A 227 -21.74 -16.80 -12.47
CA TRP A 227 -21.68 -16.57 -13.90
C TRP A 227 -21.37 -15.12 -14.21
N ALA A 228 -20.45 -14.90 -15.14
CA ALA A 228 -20.12 -13.56 -15.60
C ALA A 228 -19.88 -13.55 -17.12
N GLU A 229 -19.98 -12.40 -17.76
CA GLU A 229 -19.70 -12.29 -19.19
C GLU A 229 -18.22 -12.56 -19.46
N THR A 230 -17.95 -13.48 -20.38
CA THR A 230 -16.60 -13.89 -20.77
C THR A 230 -15.75 -12.69 -21.21
N ALA A 231 -16.36 -11.72 -21.90
CA ALA A 231 -15.69 -10.52 -22.41
C ALA A 231 -15.09 -9.63 -21.31
N LEU A 232 -15.51 -9.81 -20.05
CA LEU A 232 -14.95 -9.06 -18.90
C LEU A 232 -13.52 -9.47 -18.58
N PHE A 233 -13.10 -10.68 -18.98
CA PHE A 233 -11.91 -11.32 -18.46
C PHE A 233 -10.83 -11.57 -19.52
N LEU A 234 -9.62 -11.65 -19.01
CA LEU A 234 -8.49 -12.37 -19.60
C LEU A 234 -8.04 -13.46 -18.63
N ASP A 235 -7.51 -14.57 -19.15
CA ASP A 235 -6.78 -15.52 -18.31
C ASP A 235 -5.62 -14.79 -17.63
N TYR A 236 -5.48 -14.98 -16.33
CA TYR A 236 -4.49 -14.26 -15.53
C TYR A 236 -3.06 -14.50 -16.04
N ASP A 237 -2.74 -15.75 -16.38
CA ASP A 237 -1.40 -16.10 -16.89
C ASP A 237 -1.12 -15.46 -18.25
N THR A 238 -2.14 -15.39 -19.12
CA THR A 238 -2.03 -14.67 -20.39
C THR A 238 -1.83 -13.17 -20.16
N TRP A 239 -2.61 -12.57 -19.25
CA TRP A 239 -2.47 -11.16 -18.92
C TRP A 239 -1.10 -10.83 -18.34
N ILE A 240 -0.64 -11.60 -17.32
CA ILE A 240 0.60 -11.27 -16.61
C ILE A 240 1.85 -11.40 -17.48
N GLN A 241 1.82 -12.29 -18.49
CA GLN A 241 2.91 -12.43 -19.46
C GLN A 241 2.88 -11.33 -20.54
N ALA A 242 1.69 -10.89 -20.94
CA ALA A 242 1.51 -9.87 -21.96
C ALA A 242 1.49 -8.42 -21.43
N ALA A 243 1.27 -8.24 -20.13
CA ALA A 243 1.21 -6.93 -19.51
C ALA A 243 2.56 -6.23 -19.60
N GLU A 244 2.58 -5.11 -20.31
CA GLU A 244 3.76 -4.29 -20.50
C GLU A 244 3.40 -2.81 -20.33
N ALA A 245 4.09 -2.15 -19.42
CA ALA A 245 3.93 -0.72 -19.16
C ALA A 245 4.72 0.09 -20.22
N THR A 246 4.17 0.17 -21.43
CA THR A 246 4.68 1.05 -22.47
C THR A 246 3.96 2.41 -22.44
N PRO A 247 4.53 3.47 -23.02
CA PRO A 247 3.82 4.75 -23.17
C PRO A 247 2.43 4.61 -23.79
N ALA A 248 2.30 3.78 -24.82
CA ALA A 248 1.04 3.56 -25.52
C ALA A 248 -0.02 2.86 -24.65
N THR A 249 0.36 1.76 -23.96
CA THR A 249 -0.56 1.00 -23.12
C THR A 249 -0.99 1.80 -21.89
N LEU A 250 -0.08 2.55 -21.25
CA LEU A 250 -0.37 3.43 -20.12
C LEU A 250 -1.36 4.53 -20.51
N VAL A 251 -1.11 5.22 -21.63
CA VAL A 251 -2.00 6.29 -22.12
C VAL A 251 -3.38 5.73 -22.49
N ALA A 252 -3.43 4.58 -23.16
CA ALA A 252 -4.70 3.95 -23.52
C ALA A 252 -5.52 3.56 -22.26
N THR A 253 -4.87 2.93 -21.27
CA THR A 253 -5.50 2.57 -20.01
C THR A 253 -5.96 3.80 -19.22
N ALA A 254 -5.13 4.84 -19.16
CA ALA A 254 -5.46 6.10 -18.49
C ALA A 254 -6.69 6.78 -19.12
N ARG A 255 -6.74 6.88 -20.44
CA ARG A 255 -7.87 7.48 -21.19
C ARG A 255 -9.17 6.70 -21.00
N LYS A 256 -9.11 5.36 -20.90
CA LYS A 256 -10.29 4.52 -20.62
C LYS A 256 -10.95 4.88 -19.28
N MET A 257 -10.18 5.43 -18.33
CA MET A 257 -10.67 5.83 -17.01
C MET A 257 -11.20 7.26 -16.92
N ALA A 258 -11.19 8.02 -18.03
CA ALA A 258 -11.72 9.39 -18.03
C ALA A 258 -13.17 9.43 -17.55
N GLY A 259 -13.50 10.44 -16.74
CA GLY A 259 -14.83 10.61 -16.13
C GLY A 259 -15.07 9.87 -14.80
N ILE A 260 -14.19 8.96 -14.38
CA ILE A 260 -14.32 8.33 -13.06
C ILE A 260 -14.20 9.41 -11.98
N PRO A 261 -15.15 9.47 -11.01
CA PRO A 261 -15.17 10.51 -9.98
C PRO A 261 -13.99 10.40 -9.03
N TYR A 262 -13.60 11.55 -8.46
CA TYR A 262 -12.58 11.62 -7.43
C TYR A 262 -13.13 11.16 -6.07
N LEU A 263 -12.34 10.35 -5.39
CA LEU A 263 -12.57 9.99 -3.99
C LEU A 263 -11.22 9.94 -3.27
N TRP A 264 -11.05 10.70 -2.21
CA TRP A 264 -9.86 10.60 -1.36
C TRP A 264 -9.67 9.15 -0.85
N GLY A 265 -8.48 8.58 -1.05
CA GLY A 265 -8.21 7.17 -0.72
C GLY A 265 -8.67 6.17 -1.79
N GLY A 266 -9.35 6.60 -2.84
CA GLY A 266 -9.87 5.74 -3.91
C GLY A 266 -8.76 5.13 -4.77
N THR A 267 -8.84 3.79 -5.01
CA THR A 267 -7.93 3.03 -5.88
C THR A 267 -8.68 1.96 -6.68
N SER A 268 -9.89 2.26 -7.12
CA SER A 268 -10.70 1.36 -7.93
C SER A 268 -11.44 2.12 -9.03
N SER A 269 -11.89 1.42 -10.06
CA SER A 269 -12.70 2.04 -11.12
C SER A 269 -14.07 2.57 -10.66
N LYS A 270 -14.43 2.41 -9.37
CA LYS A 270 -15.60 3.09 -8.78
C LYS A 270 -15.31 4.55 -8.47
N ALA A 271 -14.14 4.85 -7.95
CA ALA A 271 -13.65 6.20 -7.69
C ALA A 271 -12.14 6.16 -7.41
N LEU A 272 -11.44 7.23 -7.76
CA LEU A 272 -9.97 7.31 -7.73
C LEU A 272 -9.51 8.64 -7.13
N ASP A 273 -8.47 8.62 -6.29
CA ASP A 273 -7.67 9.82 -6.08
C ASP A 273 -6.50 9.91 -7.08
N CYS A 274 -5.68 10.94 -6.99
CA CYS A 274 -4.63 11.19 -7.98
C CYS A 274 -3.60 10.05 -8.07
N SER A 275 -3.07 9.59 -6.94
CA SER A 275 -2.09 8.50 -6.88
C SER A 275 -2.73 7.12 -6.99
N GLY A 276 -3.98 6.95 -6.56
CA GLY A 276 -4.77 5.75 -6.82
C GLY A 276 -5.07 5.55 -8.30
N PHE A 277 -5.31 6.64 -9.04
CA PHE A 277 -5.43 6.62 -10.49
C PHE A 277 -4.14 6.13 -11.15
N THR A 278 -3.00 6.76 -10.87
CA THR A 278 -1.72 6.33 -11.43
C THR A 278 -1.40 4.89 -11.08
N LYS A 279 -1.56 4.51 -9.79
CA LYS A 279 -1.36 3.13 -9.31
C LYS A 279 -2.24 2.13 -10.07
N THR A 280 -3.53 2.43 -10.28
CA THR A 280 -4.46 1.54 -10.98
C THR A 280 -4.09 1.38 -12.45
N VAL A 281 -3.74 2.49 -13.14
CA VAL A 281 -3.26 2.45 -14.53
C VAL A 281 -2.03 1.57 -14.66
N TRP A 282 -1.04 1.74 -13.78
CA TRP A 282 0.19 0.97 -13.80
C TRP A 282 -0.05 -0.51 -13.46
N PHE A 283 -0.92 -0.81 -12.46
CA PHE A 283 -1.28 -2.19 -12.11
C PHE A 283 -1.89 -2.93 -13.30
N LEU A 284 -2.82 -2.33 -14.03
CA LEU A 284 -3.46 -2.95 -15.20
C LEU A 284 -2.47 -3.18 -16.36
N ASN A 285 -1.32 -2.51 -16.33
CA ASN A 285 -0.19 -2.71 -17.23
C ASN A 285 0.95 -3.52 -16.58
N GLY A 286 0.66 -4.26 -15.51
CA GLY A 286 1.57 -5.25 -14.92
C GLY A 286 2.60 -4.70 -13.93
N ILE A 287 2.49 -3.45 -13.46
CA ILE A 287 3.42 -2.82 -12.50
C ILE A 287 2.68 -2.38 -11.24
N LEU A 288 3.19 -2.79 -10.09
CA LEU A 288 2.79 -2.27 -8.78
C LEU A 288 3.54 -0.97 -8.49
N LEU A 289 2.83 0.13 -8.29
CA LEU A 289 3.37 1.36 -7.73
C LEU A 289 3.01 1.47 -6.24
N GLU A 290 3.80 2.23 -5.48
CA GLU A 290 3.42 2.64 -4.13
C GLU A 290 2.13 3.47 -4.14
N ARG A 291 1.46 3.52 -2.96
CA ARG A 291 0.11 4.08 -2.83
C ARG A 291 0.05 5.60 -3.02
N ASP A 292 0.92 6.34 -2.38
CA ASP A 292 0.78 7.78 -2.28
C ASP A 292 1.69 8.53 -3.28
N ALA A 293 1.23 9.69 -3.76
CA ALA A 293 2.00 10.52 -4.67
C ALA A 293 3.40 10.87 -4.15
N SER A 294 3.52 11.12 -2.83
CA SER A 294 4.81 11.40 -2.20
C SER A 294 5.74 10.19 -2.14
N GLN A 295 5.20 8.97 -2.15
CA GLN A 295 5.97 7.74 -2.25
C GLN A 295 6.39 7.52 -3.70
N GLN A 296 5.47 7.60 -4.66
CA GLN A 296 5.76 7.48 -6.09
C GLN A 296 6.83 8.47 -6.57
N PHE A 297 6.88 9.69 -5.99
CA PHE A 297 7.89 10.70 -6.31
C PHE A 297 9.32 10.29 -5.96
N ARG A 298 9.52 9.36 -5.04
CA ARG A 298 10.87 8.94 -4.61
C ARG A 298 11.53 7.98 -5.59
N HIS A 299 10.78 7.43 -6.55
CA HIS A 299 11.21 6.32 -7.39
C HIS A 299 11.16 6.63 -8.87
N GLY A 300 11.93 5.88 -9.66
CA GLY A 300 12.09 6.09 -11.09
C GLY A 300 13.19 7.09 -11.42
N GLU A 301 13.49 7.19 -12.71
CA GLU A 301 14.46 8.15 -13.24
C GLU A 301 13.95 9.59 -13.06
N VAL A 302 14.78 10.46 -12.50
CA VAL A 302 14.50 11.90 -12.41
C VAL A 302 14.58 12.51 -13.79
N ILE A 303 13.48 13.08 -14.28
CA ILE A 303 13.46 13.74 -15.58
C ILE A 303 13.53 15.25 -15.39
N ASP A 304 14.61 15.86 -15.89
CA ASP A 304 14.62 17.30 -16.14
C ASP A 304 13.71 17.57 -17.33
N ALA A 305 12.56 18.17 -17.08
CA ALA A 305 11.56 18.43 -18.12
C ALA A 305 12.07 19.34 -19.26
N GLY A 306 13.08 20.15 -18.98
CA GLY A 306 13.52 21.22 -19.90
C GLY A 306 12.60 22.42 -19.87
N ALA A 307 13.01 23.55 -20.47
CA ALA A 307 12.30 24.82 -20.42
C ALA A 307 10.87 24.70 -21.01
N GLU A 308 10.69 23.92 -22.06
CA GLU A 308 9.42 23.70 -22.76
C GLU A 308 8.86 22.29 -22.60
N GLN A 309 9.33 21.55 -21.58
CA GLN A 309 8.93 20.17 -21.28
C GLN A 309 9.27 19.18 -22.41
N GLN A 310 10.27 19.50 -23.24
CA GLN A 310 10.67 18.70 -24.41
C GLN A 310 11.27 17.32 -24.08
N ASN A 311 11.73 17.12 -22.83
CA ASN A 311 12.31 15.86 -22.37
C ASN A 311 11.27 14.88 -21.81
N LEU A 312 10.04 15.36 -21.58
CA LEU A 312 8.94 14.53 -21.11
C LEU A 312 8.44 13.60 -22.21
N ARG A 313 8.06 12.40 -21.85
CA ARG A 313 7.48 11.37 -22.74
C ARG A 313 6.13 10.91 -22.22
N PRO A 314 5.17 10.54 -23.07
CA PRO A 314 3.92 9.94 -22.62
C PRO A 314 4.17 8.76 -21.67
N GLY A 315 3.42 8.72 -20.56
CA GLY A 315 3.62 7.76 -19.47
C GLY A 315 4.50 8.26 -18.32
N ASP A 316 5.23 9.36 -18.45
CA ASP A 316 5.96 9.95 -17.33
C ASP A 316 4.96 10.40 -16.24
N LEU A 317 5.33 10.18 -14.97
CA LEU A 317 4.58 10.67 -13.82
C LEU A 317 5.01 12.11 -13.51
N LEU A 318 4.05 13.03 -13.54
CA LEU A 318 4.26 14.43 -13.21
C LEU A 318 3.73 14.70 -11.80
N PHE A 319 4.55 15.36 -10.99
CA PHE A 319 4.26 15.62 -9.59
C PHE A 319 4.10 17.13 -9.32
N PHE A 320 3.14 17.43 -8.46
CA PHE A 320 2.72 18.79 -8.15
C PHE A 320 2.68 19.01 -6.64
N GLY A 321 2.95 20.24 -6.22
CA GLY A 321 3.00 20.60 -4.82
C GLY A 321 3.81 21.84 -4.55
N ARG A 322 4.64 21.81 -3.51
CA ARG A 322 5.59 22.88 -3.15
C ARG A 322 7.02 22.35 -3.24
N LYS A 323 7.94 23.19 -3.70
CA LYS A 323 9.37 22.86 -3.78
C LYS A 323 10.08 23.14 -2.46
N GLU A 324 9.69 24.18 -1.74
CA GLU A 324 10.33 24.61 -0.50
C GLU A 324 9.30 24.95 0.60
N PRO A 325 9.24 24.21 1.71
CA PRO A 325 9.80 22.88 1.84
C PRO A 325 9.13 21.89 0.87
N LEU A 326 9.89 20.90 0.40
CA LEU A 326 9.36 19.92 -0.55
C LEU A 326 8.13 19.20 0.00
N ARG A 327 7.01 19.30 -0.71
CA ARG A 327 5.77 18.61 -0.39
C ARG A 327 5.02 18.25 -1.65
N ILE A 328 4.97 16.96 -1.95
CA ILE A 328 4.17 16.41 -3.05
C ILE A 328 2.74 16.19 -2.57
N ILE A 329 1.77 16.72 -3.30
CA ILE A 329 0.35 16.64 -2.96
C ILE A 329 -0.52 16.12 -4.10
N HIS A 330 0.03 16.03 -5.33
CA HIS A 330 -0.71 15.58 -6.49
C HIS A 330 0.20 14.92 -7.51
N VAL A 331 -0.37 14.03 -8.34
CA VAL A 331 0.32 13.34 -9.43
C VAL A 331 -0.62 13.12 -10.61
N GLY A 332 -0.08 13.12 -11.82
CA GLY A 332 -0.77 12.76 -13.05
C GLY A 332 0.16 12.06 -14.03
N ILE A 333 -0.40 11.58 -15.14
CA ILE A 333 0.33 10.91 -16.22
C ILE A 333 0.43 11.89 -17.39
N TYR A 334 1.64 12.10 -17.88
CA TYR A 334 1.89 12.93 -19.06
C TYR A 334 1.42 12.24 -20.34
N LEU A 335 0.71 12.95 -21.19
CA LEU A 335 0.16 12.43 -22.45
C LEU A 335 0.92 12.87 -23.70
N GLY A 336 1.85 13.80 -23.55
CA GLY A 336 2.44 14.56 -24.65
C GLY A 336 1.80 15.94 -24.78
N ASN A 337 2.38 16.81 -25.60
CA ASN A 337 1.84 18.16 -25.93
C ASN A 337 1.48 19.01 -24.71
N ARG A 338 2.19 18.86 -23.60
CA ARG A 338 1.93 19.55 -22.31
C ARG A 338 0.57 19.19 -21.67
N GLU A 339 -0.01 18.06 -22.07
CA GLU A 339 -1.23 17.52 -21.49
C GLU A 339 -0.94 16.49 -20.40
N VAL A 340 -1.75 16.51 -19.35
CA VAL A 340 -1.67 15.60 -18.19
C VAL A 340 -3.05 15.04 -17.94
N ILE A 341 -3.17 13.72 -17.82
CA ILE A 341 -4.39 13.08 -17.33
C ILE A 341 -4.22 12.79 -15.83
N HIS A 342 -5.17 13.22 -15.04
CA HIS A 342 -5.10 13.12 -13.58
C HIS A 342 -6.50 13.08 -12.97
N ALA A 343 -6.62 12.63 -11.71
CA ALA A 343 -7.87 12.64 -10.95
C ALA A 343 -7.92 13.88 -10.03
N SER A 344 -8.88 14.79 -10.33
CA SER A 344 -9.17 15.99 -9.55
C SER A 344 -10.63 16.39 -9.79
N GLY A 345 -11.52 16.10 -8.84
CA GLY A 345 -12.97 16.09 -9.06
C GLY A 345 -13.42 14.84 -9.83
N GLN A 346 -12.79 14.58 -10.96
CA GLN A 346 -12.88 13.34 -11.76
C GLN A 346 -11.56 13.12 -12.50
N VAL A 347 -11.41 11.95 -13.11
CA VAL A 347 -10.30 11.72 -14.06
C VAL A 347 -10.53 12.54 -15.31
N ALA A 348 -9.64 13.48 -15.58
CA ALA A 348 -9.75 14.40 -16.73
C ALA A 348 -8.36 14.77 -17.27
N ILE A 349 -8.34 15.29 -18.50
CA ILE A 349 -7.15 15.84 -19.14
C ILE A 349 -7.13 17.35 -18.88
N SER A 350 -5.97 17.84 -18.44
CA SER A 350 -5.67 19.26 -18.31
C SER A 350 -4.38 19.60 -19.05
N SER A 351 -4.26 20.82 -19.53
CA SER A 351 -3.05 21.32 -20.19
C SER A 351 -2.21 22.18 -19.27
N MET A 352 -0.90 22.08 -19.40
CA MET A 352 0.08 23.03 -18.83
C MET A 352 0.49 24.12 -19.84
N ASP A 353 -0.10 24.13 -21.06
CA ASP A 353 0.07 25.15 -22.07
C ASP A 353 -1.04 26.20 -21.95
N PRO A 354 -0.72 27.47 -21.65
CA PRO A 354 -1.72 28.53 -21.48
C PRO A 354 -2.52 28.85 -22.76
N ARG A 355 -2.09 28.37 -23.92
CA ARG A 355 -2.80 28.55 -25.19
C ARG A 355 -3.96 27.56 -25.38
N GLN A 356 -4.04 26.53 -24.54
CA GLN A 356 -5.05 25.49 -24.63
C GLN A 356 -6.31 25.86 -23.83
N PRO A 357 -7.54 25.53 -24.32
CA PRO A 357 -8.78 25.88 -23.63
C PRO A 357 -8.95 25.16 -22.28
N HIS A 358 -8.29 24.02 -22.09
CA HIS A 358 -8.27 23.26 -20.83
C HIS A 358 -6.99 23.48 -20.00
N PHE A 359 -6.40 24.66 -20.13
CA PHE A 359 -5.23 25.08 -19.34
C PHE A 359 -5.55 25.08 -17.85
N SER A 360 -4.65 24.49 -17.08
CA SER A 360 -4.71 24.46 -15.63
C SER A 360 -3.62 25.35 -15.03
N THR A 361 -4.03 26.49 -14.47
CA THR A 361 -3.13 27.38 -13.69
C THR A 361 -2.57 26.66 -12.47
N TYR A 362 -3.36 25.76 -11.86
CA TYR A 362 -2.93 24.94 -10.73
C TYR A 362 -1.76 24.03 -11.11
N LEU A 363 -1.88 23.20 -12.16
CA LEU A 363 -0.82 22.29 -12.58
C LEU A 363 0.44 23.06 -13.01
N SER A 364 0.27 24.13 -13.81
CA SER A 364 1.40 24.95 -14.27
C SER A 364 2.13 25.62 -13.10
N GLY A 365 1.39 26.14 -12.12
CA GLY A 365 1.95 26.88 -10.98
C GLY A 365 2.51 25.99 -9.85
N THR A 366 2.13 24.71 -9.79
CA THR A 366 2.54 23.80 -8.71
C THR A 366 3.42 22.63 -9.19
N TYR A 367 3.89 22.64 -10.42
CA TYR A 367 4.78 21.59 -10.94
C TYR A 367 6.10 21.53 -10.15
N VAL A 368 6.40 20.35 -9.62
CA VAL A 368 7.62 20.08 -8.83
C VAL A 368 8.65 19.34 -9.65
N GLY A 369 8.26 18.29 -10.37
CA GLY A 369 9.18 17.45 -11.15
C GLY A 369 8.49 16.26 -11.78
N ALA A 370 9.25 15.46 -12.53
CA ALA A 370 8.78 14.26 -13.18
C ALA A 370 9.62 13.04 -12.83
N ARG A 371 8.99 11.86 -12.95
CA ARG A 371 9.65 10.56 -12.83
C ARG A 371 9.27 9.67 -14.00
N ARG A 372 10.26 8.97 -14.56
CA ARG A 372 10.06 7.92 -15.57
C ARG A 372 10.28 6.56 -14.93
N VAL A 373 9.27 5.71 -15.01
CA VAL A 373 9.31 4.32 -14.55
C VAL A 373 9.34 3.36 -15.74
N VAL A 374 8.80 3.79 -16.89
CA VAL A 374 8.79 3.01 -18.13
C VAL A 374 10.20 2.62 -18.54
N GLY A 375 10.42 1.30 -18.74
CA GLY A 375 11.71 0.76 -19.16
C GLY A 375 12.78 0.68 -18.07
N MET A 376 12.44 1.04 -16.83
CA MET A 376 13.35 0.91 -15.70
C MET A 376 13.38 -0.53 -15.17
N PRO A 377 14.53 -1.03 -14.68
CA PRO A 377 14.59 -2.32 -13.98
C PRO A 377 13.75 -2.25 -12.70
N SER A 378 13.25 -3.43 -12.28
CA SER A 378 12.53 -3.56 -11.01
C SER A 378 13.29 -2.94 -9.85
N ALA A 379 12.58 -2.14 -9.05
CA ALA A 379 13.16 -1.47 -7.90
C ALA A 379 12.15 -1.33 -6.77
N PHE A 380 12.66 -0.93 -5.61
CA PHE A 380 11.82 -0.51 -4.49
C PHE A 380 10.89 0.63 -4.95
N GLY A 381 9.58 0.47 -4.68
CA GLY A 381 8.55 1.46 -5.03
C GLY A 381 7.87 1.25 -6.38
N TYR A 382 8.42 0.41 -7.26
CA TYR A 382 7.74 -0.10 -8.45
C TYR A 382 8.24 -1.51 -8.79
N LEU A 383 7.32 -2.47 -8.83
CA LEU A 383 7.64 -3.88 -9.00
C LEU A 383 6.69 -4.50 -10.04
N PRO A 384 7.20 -5.24 -11.05
CA PRO A 384 6.34 -6.05 -11.90
C PRO A 384 5.48 -7.01 -11.08
N VAL A 385 4.18 -7.05 -11.35
CA VAL A 385 3.25 -7.95 -10.66
C VAL A 385 3.72 -9.41 -10.77
N LYS A 386 4.27 -9.79 -11.94
CA LYS A 386 4.86 -11.11 -12.19
C LYS A 386 6.08 -11.45 -11.32
N GLU A 387 6.70 -10.47 -10.68
CA GLU A 387 7.85 -10.67 -9.79
C GLU A 387 7.46 -10.60 -8.32
N HIS A 388 6.22 -10.18 -8.03
CA HIS A 388 5.77 -10.04 -6.65
C HIS A 388 5.44 -11.40 -6.03
N PRO A 389 6.08 -11.81 -4.92
CA PRO A 389 5.96 -13.14 -4.36
C PRO A 389 4.52 -13.58 -4.05
N TRP A 390 3.70 -12.69 -3.49
CA TRP A 390 2.32 -13.04 -3.13
C TRP A 390 1.43 -13.32 -4.35
N TYR A 391 1.73 -12.74 -5.51
CA TYR A 391 1.04 -13.06 -6.75
C TYR A 391 1.57 -14.34 -7.41
N GLN A 392 2.79 -14.78 -7.02
CA GLN A 392 3.45 -16.01 -7.45
C GLN A 392 3.15 -17.21 -6.52
N GLY A 393 2.43 -17.00 -5.41
CA GLY A 393 2.23 -18.04 -4.41
C GLY A 393 3.46 -18.34 -3.55
N MET A 394 4.48 -17.49 -3.60
CA MET A 394 5.65 -17.63 -2.73
C MET A 394 5.39 -16.92 -1.40
N MET A 395 4.94 -17.66 -0.41
CA MET A 395 4.71 -17.14 0.94
C MET A 395 5.98 -17.27 1.78
N GLU A 396 6.28 -16.29 2.61
CA GLU A 396 7.38 -16.38 3.57
C GLU A 396 7.13 -17.55 4.54
N THR A 397 7.85 -18.66 4.36
CA THR A 397 8.13 -19.57 5.47
C THR A 397 9.17 -18.92 6.34
N THR A 398 8.76 -18.31 7.45
CA THR A 398 9.51 -17.95 8.67
C THR A 398 11.05 -17.94 8.59
N ARG A 399 11.74 -17.21 7.71
CA ARG A 399 13.17 -16.87 7.86
C ARG A 399 13.80 -15.96 6.80
N GLN A 400 13.10 -15.60 5.75
CA GLN A 400 13.60 -14.57 4.84
C GLN A 400 12.61 -13.42 4.81
N ALA A 401 12.63 -12.61 5.88
CA ALA A 401 12.21 -11.23 5.73
C ALA A 401 12.89 -10.70 4.46
N TYR A 402 12.10 -10.09 3.57
CA TYR A 402 12.66 -9.39 2.44
C TYR A 402 13.77 -8.47 2.92
N SER A 403 15.00 -8.94 2.91
CA SER A 403 16.13 -8.05 2.86
C SER A 403 16.16 -7.45 1.46
N TYR A 404 15.25 -6.53 1.18
CA TYR A 404 15.48 -5.48 0.19
C TYR A 404 16.66 -4.59 0.66
N GLY A 405 17.55 -5.18 1.44
CA GLY A 405 18.68 -4.55 2.11
C GLY A 405 19.88 -4.35 1.26
N ASN A 406 19.75 -4.03 -0.04
CA ASN A 406 20.87 -3.53 -0.82
C ASN A 406 20.47 -2.41 -1.80
N PHE A 407 19.31 -1.82 -1.66
CA PHE A 407 19.05 -0.57 -2.35
C PHE A 407 19.36 0.58 -1.37
N ILE A 408 20.65 0.90 -1.27
CA ILE A 408 21.17 2.09 -0.61
C ILE A 408 20.40 3.28 -1.18
N ASN A 409 19.68 3.95 -0.30
CA ASN A 409 19.06 5.24 -0.57
C ASN A 409 20.17 6.25 -0.90
N PRO A 410 20.29 6.79 -2.13
CA PRO A 410 21.31 7.77 -2.45
C PRO A 410 20.78 9.20 -2.22
N PHE A 411 20.23 9.46 -1.01
CA PHE A 411 19.97 10.84 -0.54
C PHE A 411 20.08 10.91 0.99
#